data_5d694b760868071b76b3743e25fc950f
#
_entry.id   5d694b760868071b76b3743e25fc950f
#
_cell.length_a   1.000
_cell.length_b   1.000
_cell.length_c   1.000
_cell.angle_alpha   90.00
_cell.angle_beta   90.00
_cell.angle_gamma   90.00
#
_symmetry.space_group_name_H-M   'P 1'
#
loop_
_entity.id
_entity.type
_entity.pdbx_description
1 polymer ?
#
loop_
_entity_poly.entity_id
_entity_poly.type
_entity_poly.pdbx_seq_one_letter_code
_entity_poly.pdbx_strand_id
1 'polypeptide(L)'
;EDILKRYDDGKLDIVTRGERKFRILELDESHPYLMATVYYTSDEVSDEIPEAVSPTKSEGANSSLLDQSIAQLGRLAKITGSEIDLEALRAMDPERLSYLISGLDAFSAEEKQFFLELPTTGQRLLACVQSLANVVQTYDVSNEANELLPEGRLLHRFN
;
A
#
# COMPACT_ATOMS: atom_id res chain seq x y z
N GLU A 1 -19.96 -7.78 -4.40
CA GLU A 1 -20.34 -6.36 -4.45
C GLU A 1 -21.53 -6.14 -3.55
N ASP A 2 -21.42 -5.18 -2.63
CA ASP A 2 -22.50 -4.76 -1.78
C ASP A 2 -22.90 -3.32 -2.11
N ILE A 3 -24.20 -3.08 -2.29
CA ILE A 3 -24.73 -1.74 -2.51
C ILE A 3 -24.95 -1.11 -1.14
N LEU A 4 -24.18 -0.08 -0.81
CA LEU A 4 -24.33 0.66 0.45
C LEU A 4 -25.51 1.64 0.41
N LYS A 5 -25.70 2.32 -0.71
CA LYS A 5 -26.74 3.33 -0.86
C LYS A 5 -27.19 3.45 -2.31
N ARG A 6 -28.51 3.65 -2.50
CA ARG A 6 -29.12 4.03 -3.77
C ARG A 6 -29.64 5.47 -3.64
N TYR A 7 -29.40 6.27 -4.67
CA TYR A 7 -29.89 7.66 -4.76
C TYR A 7 -31.05 7.75 -5.73
N ASP A 8 -31.92 8.75 -5.56
CA ASP A 8 -33.10 8.95 -6.41
C ASP A 8 -32.74 9.31 -7.87
N ASP A 9 -31.53 9.84 -8.09
CA ASP A 9 -30.98 10.14 -9.42
C ASP A 9 -30.35 8.94 -10.14
N GLY A 10 -30.44 7.73 -9.54
CA GLY A 10 -29.93 6.49 -10.09
C GLY A 10 -28.48 6.19 -9.75
N LYS A 11 -27.77 7.05 -9.03
CA LYS A 11 -26.42 6.78 -8.53
C LYS A 11 -26.42 5.72 -7.44
N LEU A 12 -25.28 5.06 -7.27
CA LEU A 12 -25.07 4.01 -6.27
C LEU A 12 -23.74 4.21 -5.58
N ASP A 13 -23.73 4.05 -4.26
CA ASP A 13 -22.52 3.80 -3.50
C ASP A 13 -22.35 2.30 -3.36
N ILE A 14 -21.21 1.76 -3.82
CA ILE A 14 -20.91 0.33 -3.82
C ILE A 14 -19.59 0.07 -3.10
N VAL A 15 -19.51 -1.09 -2.45
CA VAL A 15 -18.24 -1.65 -1.97
C VAL A 15 -17.82 -2.76 -2.91
N THR A 16 -16.59 -2.71 -3.35
CA THR A 16 -16.00 -3.74 -4.21
C THR A 16 -14.82 -4.40 -3.48
N ARG A 17 -14.56 -5.66 -3.81
CA ARG A 17 -13.37 -6.39 -3.38
C ARG A 17 -12.59 -6.83 -4.60
N GLY A 18 -11.29 -6.55 -4.62
CA GLY A 18 -10.39 -7.14 -5.59
C GLY A 18 -10.27 -8.65 -5.35
N GLU A 19 -10.44 -9.47 -6.39
CA GLU A 19 -10.34 -10.93 -6.29
C GLU A 19 -9.11 -11.46 -7.02
N ARG A 20 -8.78 -10.89 -8.16
CA ARG A 20 -7.69 -11.37 -9.02
C ARG A 20 -7.00 -10.20 -9.71
N LYS A 21 -5.70 -10.32 -9.82
CA LYS A 21 -4.85 -9.43 -10.62
C LYS A 21 -5.01 -9.78 -12.12
N PHE A 22 -5.06 -8.76 -12.96
CA PHE A 22 -5.08 -8.93 -14.41
C PHE A 22 -4.29 -7.84 -15.11
N ARG A 23 -3.90 -8.13 -16.36
CA ARG A 23 -3.31 -7.16 -17.28
C ARG A 23 -4.30 -6.89 -18.40
N ILE A 24 -4.50 -5.62 -18.73
CA ILE A 24 -5.29 -5.22 -19.90
C ILE A 24 -4.42 -5.46 -21.14
N LEU A 25 -4.97 -6.22 -22.11
CA LEU A 25 -4.32 -6.49 -23.39
C LEU A 25 -4.84 -5.54 -24.46
N GLU A 26 -6.14 -5.25 -24.48
CA GLU A 26 -6.80 -4.42 -25.47
C GLU A 26 -8.03 -3.74 -24.86
N LEU A 27 -8.28 -2.50 -25.26
CA LEU A 27 -9.47 -1.76 -24.88
C LEU A 27 -10.45 -1.74 -26.06
N ASP A 28 -11.74 -1.92 -25.79
CA ASP A 28 -12.83 -1.84 -26.75
C ASP A 28 -13.79 -0.71 -26.36
N GLU A 29 -13.79 0.35 -27.17
CA GLU A 29 -14.63 1.54 -27.02
C GLU A 29 -15.87 1.51 -27.92
N SER A 30 -16.16 0.40 -28.59
CA SER A 30 -17.31 0.27 -29.53
C SER A 30 -18.67 0.27 -28.84
N HIS A 31 -18.70 0.10 -27.51
CA HIS A 31 -19.90 0.07 -26.69
C HIS A 31 -20.09 1.40 -25.90
N PRO A 32 -21.30 1.67 -25.37
CA PRO A 32 -21.55 2.83 -24.51
C PRO A 32 -20.78 2.80 -23.18
N TYR A 33 -20.06 1.73 -22.89
CA TYR A 33 -19.21 1.50 -21.71
C TYR A 33 -17.90 0.86 -22.17
N LEU A 34 -16.84 1.15 -21.44
CA LEU A 34 -15.51 0.62 -21.74
C LEU A 34 -15.46 -0.88 -21.46
N MET A 35 -14.98 -1.65 -22.44
CA MET A 35 -14.67 -3.07 -22.32
C MET A 35 -13.18 -3.30 -22.50
N ALA A 36 -12.69 -4.42 -22.01
CA ALA A 36 -11.29 -4.80 -22.16
C ALA A 36 -11.11 -6.31 -22.30
N THR A 37 -10.20 -6.71 -23.17
CA THR A 37 -9.64 -8.06 -23.16
C THR A 37 -8.55 -8.09 -22.10
N VAL A 38 -8.65 -9.01 -21.13
CA VAL A 38 -7.71 -9.09 -20.00
C VAL A 38 -7.06 -10.45 -19.92
N TYR A 39 -5.82 -10.46 -19.42
CA TYR A 39 -5.09 -11.66 -19.04
C TYR A 39 -4.96 -11.70 -17.51
N TYR A 40 -5.53 -12.73 -16.88
CA TYR A 40 -5.41 -12.91 -15.44
C TYR A 40 -4.00 -13.40 -15.08
N THR A 41 -3.43 -12.77 -14.06
CA THR A 41 -2.13 -13.12 -13.50
C THR A 41 -2.30 -13.57 -12.05
N SER A 42 -1.43 -14.46 -11.61
CA SER A 42 -1.22 -14.78 -10.20
C SER A 42 0.19 -14.39 -9.81
N ASP A 43 0.45 -14.24 -8.52
CA ASP A 43 1.81 -14.08 -8.07
C ASP A 43 2.61 -15.33 -8.45
N GLU A 44 3.82 -15.12 -8.95
CA GLU A 44 4.73 -16.21 -9.20
C GLU A 44 5.15 -16.81 -7.85
N VAL A 45 5.04 -18.14 -7.74
CA VAL A 45 5.56 -18.86 -6.58
C VAL A 45 7.07 -18.94 -6.74
N SER A 46 7.76 -17.86 -6.45
CA SER A 46 9.21 -17.86 -6.37
C SER A 46 9.62 -17.60 -4.92
N ASP A 47 10.23 -18.60 -4.32
CA ASP A 47 10.86 -18.48 -3.00
C ASP A 47 12.13 -17.62 -3.04
N GLU A 48 12.48 -17.03 -4.19
CA GLU A 48 13.71 -16.27 -4.39
C GLU A 48 13.46 -14.77 -4.31
N ILE A 49 13.92 -14.18 -3.22
CA ILE A 49 14.14 -12.72 -3.14
C ILE A 49 15.30 -12.38 -4.08
N PRO A 50 15.21 -11.28 -4.88
CA PRO A 50 16.32 -10.87 -5.74
C PRO A 50 17.63 -10.78 -4.95
N GLU A 51 18.71 -11.29 -5.50
CA GLU A 51 20.06 -11.42 -4.90
C GLU A 51 20.68 -10.11 -4.32
N ALA A 52 20.04 -9.00 -4.46
CA ALA A 52 20.52 -7.71 -3.95
C ALA A 52 20.48 -7.59 -2.40
N VAL A 53 19.86 -8.54 -1.71
CA VAL A 53 19.82 -8.60 -0.25
C VAL A 53 20.23 -10.01 0.21
N SER A 54 21.50 -10.19 0.42
CA SER A 54 22.24 -11.36 0.95
C SER A 54 21.55 -12.72 1.13
N PRO A 55 22.22 -13.83 0.75
CA PRO A 55 21.62 -15.15 0.63
C PRO A 55 21.53 -15.85 1.98
N THR A 56 20.37 -15.85 2.59
CA THR A 56 20.05 -16.84 3.64
C THR A 56 18.63 -17.32 3.47
N LYS A 57 18.50 -18.59 3.07
CA LYS A 57 17.32 -19.46 3.01
C LYS A 57 15.93 -18.81 3.10
N SER A 58 15.13 -19.00 2.07
CA SER A 58 13.85 -18.37 1.71
C SER A 58 12.79 -18.22 2.82
N GLU A 59 12.64 -19.14 3.73
CA GLU A 59 11.64 -19.02 4.83
C GLU A 59 12.01 -17.94 5.85
N GLY A 60 13.28 -17.79 6.20
CA GLY A 60 13.73 -16.77 7.15
C GLY A 60 13.68 -15.34 6.60
N ALA A 61 13.84 -15.16 5.30
CA ALA A 61 13.85 -13.84 4.68
C ALA A 61 12.43 -13.26 4.53
N ASN A 62 11.43 -14.05 4.18
CA ASN A 62 10.03 -13.63 4.13
C ASN A 62 9.51 -13.30 5.52
N SER A 63 9.84 -14.08 6.54
CA SER A 63 9.51 -13.80 7.93
C SER A 63 10.11 -12.46 8.39
N SER A 64 11.36 -12.16 8.04
CA SER A 64 11.98 -10.88 8.34
C SER A 64 11.32 -9.69 7.63
N LEU A 65 10.89 -9.82 6.38
CA LEU A 65 10.16 -8.78 5.65
C LEU A 65 8.77 -8.53 6.22
N LEU A 66 8.08 -9.57 6.67
CA LEU A 66 6.79 -9.44 7.36
C LEU A 66 6.94 -8.66 8.65
N ASP A 67 7.91 -9.01 9.49
CA ASP A 67 8.17 -8.31 10.75
C ASP A 67 8.54 -6.84 10.50
N GLN A 68 9.37 -6.56 9.50
CA GLN A 68 9.71 -5.19 9.10
C GLN A 68 8.48 -4.41 8.62
N SER A 69 7.61 -5.04 7.79
CA SER A 69 6.39 -4.43 7.30
C SER A 69 5.46 -4.04 8.46
N ILE A 70 5.25 -4.95 9.39
CA ILE A 70 4.40 -4.75 10.56
C ILE A 70 4.99 -3.67 11.49
N ALA A 71 6.32 -3.66 11.67
CA ALA A 71 6.99 -2.63 12.44
C ALA A 71 6.81 -1.22 11.83
N GLN A 72 6.95 -1.08 10.51
CA GLN A 72 6.71 0.20 9.83
C GLN A 72 5.24 0.64 9.90
N LEU A 73 4.30 -0.29 9.74
CA LEU A 73 2.88 0.00 9.95
C LEU A 73 2.59 0.50 11.37
N GLY A 74 3.17 -0.15 12.37
CA GLY A 74 3.04 0.26 13.78
C GLY A 74 3.61 1.67 14.04
N ARG A 75 4.73 2.02 13.37
CA ARG A 75 5.29 3.38 13.44
C ARG A 75 4.36 4.39 12.78
N LEU A 76 3.88 4.10 11.57
CA LEU A 76 2.96 4.97 10.86
C LEU A 76 1.68 5.19 11.67
N ALA A 77 1.10 4.14 12.24
CA ALA A 77 -0.09 4.22 13.08
C ALA A 77 0.12 5.14 14.30
N LYS A 78 1.27 5.04 14.97
CA LYS A 78 1.61 5.93 16.09
C LYS A 78 1.69 7.40 15.65
N ILE A 79 2.32 7.66 14.51
CA ILE A 79 2.47 9.03 13.98
C ILE A 79 1.11 9.63 13.59
N THR A 80 0.24 8.83 12.97
CA THR A 80 -1.08 9.27 12.49
C THR A 80 -2.17 9.23 13.59
N GLY A 81 -1.85 8.68 14.76
CA GLY A 81 -2.84 8.46 15.83
C GLY A 81 -3.89 7.40 15.49
N SER A 82 -3.58 6.50 14.56
CA SER A 82 -4.48 5.44 14.13
C SER A 82 -4.33 4.21 15.02
N GLU A 83 -5.44 3.56 15.33
CA GLU A 83 -5.42 2.26 16.01
C GLU A 83 -5.23 1.15 14.98
N ILE A 84 -4.30 0.21 15.25
CA ILE A 84 -4.00 -0.92 14.40
C ILE A 84 -3.78 -2.18 15.24
N ASP A 85 -4.43 -3.27 14.85
CA ASP A 85 -4.22 -4.58 15.48
C ASP A 85 -3.03 -5.30 14.84
N LEU A 86 -1.86 -5.15 15.47
CA LEU A 86 -0.62 -5.76 14.99
C LEU A 86 -0.62 -7.28 15.07
N GLU A 87 -1.37 -7.87 16.01
CA GLU A 87 -1.48 -9.33 16.13
C GLU A 87 -2.33 -9.91 15.00
N ALA A 88 -3.42 -9.25 14.65
CA ALA A 88 -4.21 -9.61 13.47
C ALA A 88 -3.39 -9.55 12.18
N LEU A 89 -2.51 -8.54 12.04
CA LEU A 89 -1.61 -8.44 10.89
C LEU A 89 -0.57 -9.56 10.85
N ARG A 90 -0.02 -9.98 12.00
CA ARG A 90 0.91 -11.11 12.09
C ARG A 90 0.29 -12.44 11.71
N ALA A 91 -1.00 -12.61 12.02
CA ALA A 91 -1.76 -13.82 11.68
C ALA A 91 -2.23 -13.84 10.21
N MET A 92 -2.05 -12.75 9.47
CA MET A 92 -2.50 -12.64 8.09
C MET A 92 -1.55 -13.37 7.14
N ASP A 93 -2.11 -13.95 6.09
CA ASP A 93 -1.35 -14.49 4.97
C ASP A 93 -0.45 -13.40 4.33
N PRO A 94 0.84 -13.72 4.02
CA PRO A 94 1.80 -12.77 3.50
C PRO A 94 1.37 -12.07 2.21
N GLU A 95 0.76 -12.79 1.28
CA GLU A 95 0.26 -12.22 0.04
C GLU A 95 -0.83 -11.19 0.32
N ARG A 96 -1.79 -11.57 1.16
CA ARG A 96 -2.88 -10.69 1.58
C ARG A 96 -2.37 -9.45 2.31
N LEU A 97 -1.40 -9.61 3.21
CA LEU A 97 -0.76 -8.49 3.91
C LEU A 97 -0.07 -7.55 2.92
N SER A 98 0.63 -8.08 1.92
CA SER A 98 1.32 -7.28 0.91
C SER A 98 0.35 -6.39 0.12
N TYR A 99 -0.83 -6.91 -0.25
CA TYR A 99 -1.87 -6.12 -0.92
C TYR A 99 -2.52 -5.10 0.01
N LEU A 100 -2.73 -5.44 1.28
CA LEU A 100 -3.25 -4.50 2.26
C LEU A 100 -2.32 -3.30 2.41
N ILE A 101 -1.02 -3.55 2.56
CA ILE A 101 -0.02 -2.48 2.69
C ILE A 101 0.03 -1.64 1.41
N SER A 102 0.13 -2.28 0.24
CA SER A 102 0.21 -1.57 -1.04
C SER A 102 -1.02 -0.70 -1.35
N GLY A 103 -2.15 -0.98 -0.72
CA GLY A 103 -3.39 -0.21 -0.86
C GLY A 103 -3.52 1.00 0.05
N LEU A 104 -2.58 1.25 0.97
CA LEU A 104 -2.67 2.36 1.93
C LEU A 104 -2.78 3.73 1.23
N ASP A 105 -3.53 4.65 1.85
CA ASP A 105 -3.68 6.02 1.34
C ASP A 105 -2.41 6.88 1.49
N ALA A 106 -1.40 6.35 2.18
CA ALA A 106 -0.07 6.94 2.27
C ALA A 106 0.70 6.89 0.93
N PHE A 107 0.24 6.09 -0.04
CA PHE A 107 0.89 5.92 -1.34
C PHE A 107 0.10 6.57 -2.47
N SER A 108 0.83 7.11 -3.44
CA SER A 108 0.26 7.64 -4.68
C SER A 108 -0.36 6.53 -5.56
N ALA A 109 -1.18 6.92 -6.54
CA ALA A 109 -1.74 5.96 -7.50
C ALA A 109 -0.66 5.23 -8.31
N GLU A 110 0.42 5.93 -8.64
CA GLU A 110 1.58 5.39 -9.37
C GLU A 110 2.33 4.34 -8.54
N GLU A 111 2.53 4.61 -7.23
CA GLU A 111 3.15 3.63 -6.32
C GLU A 111 2.26 2.41 -6.14
N LYS A 112 0.95 2.59 -5.94
CA LYS A 112 -0.02 1.49 -5.84
C LYS A 112 -0.01 0.63 -7.11
N GLN A 113 0.04 1.25 -8.29
CA GLN A 113 0.15 0.55 -9.57
C GLN A 113 1.48 -0.22 -9.67
N PHE A 114 2.59 0.40 -9.31
CA PHE A 114 3.89 -0.26 -9.28
C PHE A 114 3.88 -1.51 -8.38
N PHE A 115 3.36 -1.43 -7.16
CA PHE A 115 3.26 -2.58 -6.26
C PHE A 115 2.38 -3.70 -6.84
N LEU A 116 1.28 -3.34 -7.51
CA LEU A 116 0.38 -4.29 -8.16
C LEU A 116 1.07 -5.06 -9.30
N GLU A 117 1.99 -4.42 -10.01
CA GLU A 117 2.71 -5.02 -11.14
C GLU A 117 3.82 -5.98 -10.71
N LEU A 118 4.27 -5.93 -9.45
CA LEU A 118 5.33 -6.81 -8.96
C LEU A 118 4.90 -8.28 -9.03
N PRO A 119 5.78 -9.15 -9.54
CA PRO A 119 5.41 -10.54 -9.86
C PRO A 119 5.28 -11.42 -8.62
N THR A 120 5.97 -11.10 -7.51
CA THR A 120 5.98 -11.93 -6.31
C THR A 120 5.58 -11.18 -5.05
N THR A 121 5.03 -11.90 -4.08
CA THR A 121 4.73 -11.37 -2.74
C THR A 121 5.96 -10.81 -2.04
N GLY A 122 7.10 -11.49 -2.13
CA GLY A 122 8.35 -11.02 -1.52
C GLY A 122 8.84 -9.70 -2.09
N GLN A 123 8.82 -9.53 -3.41
CA GLN A 123 9.18 -8.27 -4.07
C GLN A 123 8.22 -7.15 -3.68
N ARG A 124 6.93 -7.42 -3.61
CA ARG A 124 5.93 -6.44 -3.21
C ARG A 124 6.11 -6.02 -1.75
N LEU A 125 6.33 -6.97 -0.83
CA LEU A 125 6.62 -6.64 0.58
C LEU A 125 7.89 -5.81 0.72
N LEU A 126 8.97 -6.16 0.01
CA LEU A 126 10.22 -5.40 0.04
C LEU A 126 10.01 -3.95 -0.43
N ALA A 127 9.34 -3.76 -1.55
CA ALA A 127 9.03 -2.44 -2.07
C ALA A 127 8.14 -1.64 -1.10
N CYS A 128 7.11 -2.28 -0.52
CA CYS A 128 6.25 -1.65 0.48
C CYS A 128 7.03 -1.23 1.74
N VAL A 129 7.93 -2.06 2.25
CA VAL A 129 8.77 -1.70 3.42
C VAL A 129 9.61 -0.47 3.13
N GLN A 130 10.25 -0.41 1.96
CA GLN A 130 11.07 0.73 1.56
C GLN A 130 10.25 2.02 1.44
N SER A 131 9.10 1.95 0.77
CA SER A 131 8.20 3.10 0.62
C SER A 131 7.61 3.55 1.95
N LEU A 132 7.19 2.62 2.82
CA LEU A 132 6.72 2.94 4.17
C LEU A 132 7.81 3.62 5.02
N ALA A 133 9.05 3.16 4.92
CA ALA A 133 10.16 3.79 5.64
C ALA A 133 10.35 5.25 5.20
N ASN A 134 10.24 5.55 3.91
CA ASN A 134 10.31 6.92 3.38
C ASN A 134 9.12 7.78 3.88
N VAL A 135 7.91 7.23 3.88
CA VAL A 135 6.72 7.91 4.41
C VAL A 135 6.92 8.26 5.89
N VAL A 136 7.30 7.28 6.71
CA VAL A 136 7.54 7.47 8.14
C VAL A 136 8.62 8.54 8.37
N GLN A 137 9.72 8.48 7.64
CA GLN A 137 10.80 9.47 7.75
C GLN A 137 10.32 10.88 7.40
N THR A 138 9.49 11.03 6.38
CA THR A 138 8.92 12.33 5.99
C THR A 138 8.04 12.90 7.09
N TYR A 139 7.24 12.08 7.76
CA TYR A 139 6.43 12.51 8.90
C TYR A 139 7.29 12.89 10.11
N ASP A 140 8.32 12.09 10.44
CA ASP A 140 9.23 12.38 11.55
C ASP A 140 9.91 13.74 11.36
N VAL A 141 10.46 14.02 10.16
CA VAL A 141 11.09 15.31 9.84
C VAL A 141 10.08 16.46 9.89
N SER A 142 8.85 16.25 9.42
CA SER A 142 7.81 17.30 9.46
C SER A 142 7.39 17.62 10.90
N ASN A 143 7.29 16.63 11.77
CA ASN A 143 6.95 16.81 13.17
C ASN A 143 8.06 17.54 13.91
N GLU A 144 9.32 17.14 13.70
CA GLU A 144 10.48 17.84 14.29
C GLU A 144 10.56 19.30 13.84
N ALA A 145 10.29 19.59 12.56
CA ALA A 145 10.24 20.95 12.03
C ALA A 145 9.13 21.79 12.70
N ASN A 146 7.96 21.20 12.93
CA ASN A 146 6.83 21.86 13.60
C ASN A 146 7.12 22.12 15.09
N GLU A 147 7.83 21.22 15.78
CA GLU A 147 8.24 21.43 17.17
C GLU A 147 9.32 22.52 17.31
N LEU A 148 10.18 22.68 16.30
CA LEU A 148 11.23 23.69 16.27
C LEU A 148 10.72 25.10 15.88
N LEU A 149 9.52 25.20 15.30
CA LEU A 149 8.85 26.48 14.98
C LEU A 149 7.81 26.79 16.08
N PRO A 150 8.17 27.49 17.18
CA PRO A 150 7.20 27.87 18.18
C PRO A 150 6.13 28.75 17.53
N GLU A 151 4.88 28.35 17.68
CA GLU A 151 3.70 29.14 17.28
C GLU A 151 3.86 30.56 17.85
N GLY A 152 4.03 31.53 16.98
CA GLY A 152 3.96 32.93 17.40
C GLY A 152 4.93 33.93 16.80
N ARG A 153 5.81 33.62 15.85
CA ARG A 153 6.79 34.62 15.35
C ARG A 153 6.64 35.10 13.90
N LEU A 154 5.56 34.82 13.21
CA LEU A 154 5.38 35.27 11.81
C LEU A 154 4.31 36.35 11.58
N LEU A 155 3.76 36.99 12.59
CA LEU A 155 2.75 38.07 12.39
C LEU A 155 3.21 39.50 12.73
N HIS A 156 4.48 39.76 13.00
CA HIS A 156 4.95 41.12 13.31
C HIS A 156 6.17 41.57 12.54
N ARG A 157 6.17 41.42 11.23
CA ARG A 157 7.24 42.03 10.41
C ARG A 157 6.81 42.50 9.02
N PHE A 158 5.62 43.07 8.89
CA PHE A 158 5.27 43.96 7.79
C PHE A 158 4.22 44.99 8.30
N ASN A 159 4.71 46.06 8.91
CA ASN A 159 4.10 47.38 8.90
C ASN A 159 5.18 48.36 8.56
#